data_602dc136f4129c5b3a77eaf39b87e8b6
#
_entry.id   602dc136f4129c5b3a77eaf39b87e8b6
#
_cell.length_a   1.000
_cell.length_b   1.000
_cell.length_c   1.000
_cell.angle_alpha   90.00
_cell.angle_beta   90.00
_cell.angle_gamma   90.00
#
_symmetry.space_group_name_H-M   'P 1'
#
loop_
_entity.id
_entity.type
_entity.pdbx_description
1 polymer ?
#
loop_
_entity_poly.entity_id
_entity_poly.type
_entity_poly.pdbx_seq_one_letter_code
_entity_poly.pdbx_strand_id
1 'polypeptide(L)'
;MSVNRRAVLALGAGAALAVAVPTTAQASTVTGKLRELEKQHNARLGVFATDTGSGRTVLHRADELFPMCSTFKAIAAAAILRKDRDGSLLNKVITYTKSDVDKSGYGPITGKPENLANGMKISALCEATITYSDNCAANLLLKELGGPTAISRFSRSIGDPVTRLDRWEPELNSAEPGRVTDTTSPRAIGQSYARLTLGHALNSNDSDQLVKWLLANTTGGNRVRAGLPAAWGWGDKTGTGDYSTTNDVGIAFPPGRAPIVIAVLSTKKDTPKGGADEPLLAKTAELVAASFS
;
A
#
# COMPACT_ATOMS: atom_id res chain seq x y z
N MET A 1 -19.39 2.90 -9.12
CA MET A 1 -18.81 3.30 -10.42
C MET A 1 -17.90 2.18 -10.88
N SER A 2 -18.17 1.57 -12.03
CA SER A 2 -17.30 0.52 -12.59
C SER A 2 -16.05 1.16 -13.16
N VAL A 3 -14.88 0.86 -12.60
CA VAL A 3 -13.59 1.33 -13.12
C VAL A 3 -13.26 0.48 -14.35
N ASN A 4 -13.34 1.06 -15.54
CA ASN A 4 -13.12 0.34 -16.78
C ASN A 4 -11.63 0.11 -17.03
N ARG A 5 -11.12 -1.09 -16.65
CA ARG A 5 -9.72 -1.51 -16.82
C ARG A 5 -9.39 -2.00 -18.24
N ARG A 6 -10.40 -2.25 -19.07
CA ARG A 6 -10.23 -2.87 -20.39
C ARG A 6 -9.73 -1.93 -21.48
N ALA A 7 -9.66 -0.62 -21.22
CA ALA A 7 -9.22 0.37 -22.21
C ALA A 7 -7.69 0.36 -22.50
N VAL A 8 -6.91 -0.42 -21.77
CA VAL A 8 -5.42 -0.40 -21.86
C VAL A 8 -4.86 -1.46 -22.81
N LEU A 9 -5.66 -2.43 -23.29
CA LEU A 9 -5.12 -3.59 -24.01
C LEU A 9 -5.42 -3.66 -25.52
N ALA A 10 -6.00 -2.63 -26.13
CA ALA A 10 -6.37 -2.63 -27.56
C ALA A 10 -5.72 -1.51 -28.36
N LEU A 11 -4.38 -1.42 -28.36
CA LEU A 11 -3.63 -0.61 -29.32
C LEU A 11 -2.30 -1.31 -29.67
N GLY A 12 -2.42 -2.39 -30.39
CA GLY A 12 -1.35 -2.95 -31.19
C GLY A 12 -1.54 -2.52 -32.61
N ALA A 13 -0.78 -1.55 -33.08
CA ALA A 13 -0.20 -1.43 -34.42
C ALA A 13 0.26 0.02 -34.69
N GLY A 14 1.56 0.22 -34.72
CA GLY A 14 2.22 1.13 -35.66
C GLY A 14 1.86 2.63 -35.59
N ALA A 15 2.23 3.34 -34.50
CA ALA A 15 2.58 4.75 -34.59
C ALA A 15 3.83 4.94 -33.73
N ALA A 16 4.90 5.46 -34.32
CA ALA A 16 6.07 5.94 -33.58
C ALA A 16 5.62 7.12 -32.71
N LEU A 17 5.17 6.84 -31.48
CA LEU A 17 4.91 7.84 -30.47
C LEU A 17 6.29 8.38 -30.07
N ALA A 18 6.53 9.65 -30.35
CA ALA A 18 7.62 10.40 -29.76
C ALA A 18 7.42 10.30 -28.22
N VAL A 19 8.19 9.44 -27.57
CA VAL A 19 8.27 9.37 -26.11
C VAL A 19 8.79 10.72 -25.67
N ALA A 20 7.91 11.57 -25.15
CA ALA A 20 8.32 12.80 -24.47
C ALA A 20 9.08 12.37 -23.21
N VAL A 21 10.40 12.17 -23.35
CA VAL A 21 11.29 12.03 -22.22
C VAL A 21 11.11 13.31 -21.41
N PRO A 22 10.72 13.25 -20.11
CA PRO A 22 10.62 14.47 -19.29
C PRO A 22 11.97 15.17 -19.36
N THR A 23 11.97 16.46 -19.73
CA THR A 23 13.21 17.22 -19.76
C THR A 23 13.86 17.08 -18.39
N THR A 24 15.16 16.83 -18.34
CA THR A 24 15.97 16.68 -17.12
C THR A 24 15.74 17.82 -16.11
N ALA A 25 15.33 18.99 -16.58
CA ALA A 25 14.97 20.17 -15.78
C ALA A 25 13.70 19.97 -14.92
N GLN A 26 12.66 19.28 -15.40
CA GLN A 26 11.40 19.09 -14.64
C GLN A 26 11.56 18.02 -13.55
N ALA A 27 12.30 16.96 -13.82
CA ALA A 27 12.62 15.93 -12.82
C ALA A 27 13.53 16.52 -11.71
N SER A 28 14.46 17.41 -12.03
CA SER A 28 15.32 18.07 -11.04
C SER A 28 14.54 19.03 -10.12
N THR A 29 13.49 19.70 -10.63
CA THR A 29 12.63 20.58 -9.83
C THR A 29 11.76 19.82 -8.84
N VAL A 30 11.18 18.69 -9.21
CA VAL A 30 10.34 17.88 -8.29
C VAL A 30 11.20 17.25 -7.19
N THR A 31 12.34 16.65 -7.54
CA THR A 31 13.29 16.12 -6.55
C THR A 31 13.78 17.20 -5.59
N GLY A 32 14.02 18.42 -6.07
CA GLY A 32 14.37 19.57 -5.23
C GLY A 32 13.27 19.92 -4.21
N LYS A 33 12.01 19.97 -4.66
CA LYS A 33 10.84 20.22 -3.78
C LYS A 33 10.63 19.10 -2.76
N LEU A 34 10.84 17.83 -3.12
CA LEU A 34 10.74 16.72 -2.19
C LEU A 34 11.84 16.78 -1.11
N ARG A 35 13.07 17.17 -1.45
CA ARG A 35 14.14 17.42 -0.47
C ARG A 35 13.79 18.56 0.48
N GLU A 36 13.14 19.61 -0.03
CA GLU A 36 12.71 20.73 0.80
C GLU A 36 11.61 20.28 1.78
N LEU A 37 10.65 19.47 1.36
CA LEU A 37 9.65 18.87 2.25
C LEU A 37 10.31 18.03 3.36
N GLU A 38 11.32 17.20 3.04
CA GLU A 38 12.08 16.47 4.05
C GLU A 38 12.64 17.38 5.14
N LYS A 39 13.25 18.52 4.75
CA LYS A 39 13.81 19.49 5.70
C LYS A 39 12.72 20.16 6.53
N GLN A 40 11.67 20.67 5.89
CA GLN A 40 10.56 21.37 6.56
C GLN A 40 9.88 20.51 7.60
N HIS A 41 9.75 19.19 7.33
CA HIS A 41 9.09 18.24 8.21
C HIS A 41 10.05 17.50 9.15
N ASN A 42 11.37 17.76 9.08
CA ASN A 42 12.41 16.99 9.77
C ASN A 42 12.17 15.48 9.62
N ALA A 43 11.91 15.02 8.41
CA ALA A 43 11.55 13.67 8.08
C ALA A 43 12.51 13.07 7.06
N ARG A 44 12.61 11.76 7.03
CA ARG A 44 13.15 11.00 5.89
C ARG A 44 11.96 10.58 5.03
N LEU A 45 11.94 10.99 3.76
CA LEU A 45 10.85 10.78 2.82
C LEU A 45 11.29 9.89 1.66
N GLY A 46 10.55 8.84 1.38
CA GLY A 46 10.73 7.97 0.24
C GLY A 46 9.53 8.04 -0.70
N VAL A 47 9.76 8.22 -2.00
CA VAL A 47 8.71 8.32 -3.01
C VAL A 47 9.05 7.47 -4.23
N PHE A 48 8.09 6.67 -4.63
CA PHE A 48 8.03 6.04 -5.95
C PHE A 48 6.66 6.30 -6.54
N ALA A 49 6.61 6.98 -7.68
CA ALA A 49 5.38 7.08 -8.44
C ALA A 49 5.65 6.80 -9.92
N THR A 50 4.69 6.16 -10.59
CA THR A 50 4.77 5.87 -12.02
C THR A 50 3.41 5.99 -12.68
N ASP A 51 3.35 6.75 -13.76
CA ASP A 51 2.22 6.78 -14.69
C ASP A 51 2.36 5.57 -15.62
N THR A 52 1.43 4.64 -15.51
CA THR A 52 1.51 3.36 -16.24
C THR A 52 1.25 3.50 -17.73
N GLY A 53 0.67 4.61 -18.17
CA GLY A 53 0.42 4.89 -19.60
C GLY A 53 1.66 5.46 -20.32
N SER A 54 2.35 6.40 -19.66
CA SER A 54 3.51 7.08 -20.25
C SER A 54 4.85 6.50 -19.81
N GLY A 55 4.88 5.70 -18.72
CA GLY A 55 6.12 5.20 -18.10
C GLY A 55 6.91 6.29 -17.34
N ARG A 56 6.41 7.54 -17.27
CA ARG A 56 7.05 8.61 -16.49
C ARG A 56 7.08 8.25 -15.01
N THR A 57 8.17 8.63 -14.32
CA THR A 57 8.37 8.32 -12.90
C THR A 57 8.75 9.56 -12.09
N VAL A 58 8.35 9.57 -10.82
CA VAL A 58 8.86 10.47 -9.78
C VAL A 58 9.55 9.61 -8.73
N LEU A 59 10.83 9.87 -8.48
CA LEU A 59 11.66 9.05 -7.60
C LEU A 59 12.37 9.94 -6.57
N HIS A 60 12.26 9.54 -5.29
CA HIS A 60 13.02 10.13 -4.20
C HIS A 60 13.30 9.07 -3.16
N ARG A 61 14.56 8.76 -2.87
CA ARG A 61 14.97 7.61 -2.02
C ARG A 61 14.20 6.33 -2.32
N ALA A 62 13.87 6.12 -3.60
CA ALA A 62 12.92 5.09 -4.01
C ALA A 62 13.40 3.66 -3.70
N ASP A 63 14.69 3.46 -3.55
CA ASP A 63 15.32 2.15 -3.31
C ASP A 63 15.84 1.99 -1.87
N GLU A 64 15.71 3.01 -1.02
CA GLU A 64 16.07 2.93 0.38
C GLU A 64 15.01 2.20 1.20
N LEU A 65 15.45 1.49 2.26
CA LEU A 65 14.54 0.74 3.13
C LEU A 65 13.81 1.67 4.11
N PHE A 66 12.51 1.45 4.25
CA PHE A 66 11.64 2.11 5.22
C PHE A 66 10.83 1.06 5.99
N PRO A 67 10.48 1.31 7.28
CA PRO A 67 9.50 0.49 7.97
C PRO A 67 8.20 0.50 7.19
N MET A 68 7.66 -0.68 6.82
CA MET A 68 6.46 -0.72 5.99
C MET A 68 5.16 -0.63 6.80
N CYS A 69 5.20 -0.96 8.09
CA CYS A 69 4.02 -0.99 8.94
C CYS A 69 2.84 -1.70 8.25
N SER A 70 1.63 -1.22 8.42
CA SER A 70 0.42 -1.86 7.89
C SER A 70 0.29 -1.88 6.34
N THR A 71 1.24 -1.33 5.56
CA THR A 71 1.15 -1.42 4.10
C THR A 71 1.27 -2.86 3.57
N PHE A 72 1.85 -3.80 4.34
CA PHE A 72 1.89 -5.22 3.99
C PHE A 72 0.51 -5.87 3.91
N LYS A 73 -0.52 -5.30 4.54
CA LYS A 73 -1.85 -5.90 4.68
C LYS A 73 -2.55 -6.13 3.34
N ALA A 74 -2.32 -5.26 2.36
CA ALA A 74 -2.79 -5.51 0.99
C ALA A 74 -2.07 -6.72 0.35
N ILE A 75 -0.78 -6.89 0.62
CA ILE A 75 -0.01 -8.06 0.16
C ILE A 75 -0.53 -9.34 0.82
N ALA A 76 -0.88 -9.28 2.12
CA ALA A 76 -1.45 -10.42 2.85
C ALA A 76 -2.82 -10.84 2.27
N ALA A 77 -3.72 -9.88 2.04
CA ALA A 77 -5.01 -10.16 1.40
C ALA A 77 -4.84 -10.72 -0.02
N ALA A 78 -3.90 -10.18 -0.81
CA ALA A 78 -3.57 -10.71 -2.12
C ALA A 78 -3.02 -12.15 -2.07
N ALA A 79 -2.21 -12.47 -1.06
CA ALA A 79 -1.71 -13.84 -0.86
C ALA A 79 -2.84 -14.82 -0.52
N ILE A 80 -3.84 -14.40 0.27
CA ILE A 80 -5.06 -15.18 0.53
C ILE A 80 -5.85 -15.39 -0.77
N LEU A 81 -6.12 -14.32 -1.54
CA LEU A 81 -6.82 -14.42 -2.82
C LEU A 81 -6.14 -15.44 -3.75
N ARG A 82 -4.81 -15.34 -3.91
CA ARG A 82 -4.06 -16.27 -4.76
C ARG A 82 -4.03 -17.70 -4.23
N LYS A 83 -4.13 -17.92 -2.92
CA LYS A 83 -4.21 -19.23 -2.27
C LYS A 83 -5.58 -19.86 -2.47
N ASP A 84 -6.63 -19.06 -2.54
CA ASP A 84 -8.00 -19.53 -2.76
C ASP A 84 -8.20 -19.97 -4.23
N ARG A 85 -8.40 -21.26 -4.44
CA ARG A 85 -8.52 -21.85 -5.78
C ARG A 85 -9.97 -22.04 -6.24
N ASP A 86 -10.87 -22.21 -5.30
CA ASP A 86 -12.26 -22.65 -5.52
C ASP A 86 -13.29 -21.85 -4.71
N GLY A 87 -12.88 -20.78 -4.04
CA GLY A 87 -13.73 -19.95 -3.17
C GLY A 87 -13.94 -20.52 -1.77
N SER A 88 -13.43 -21.73 -1.47
CA SER A 88 -13.64 -22.38 -0.17
C SER A 88 -12.90 -21.66 0.95
N LEU A 89 -11.67 -21.20 0.69
CA LEU A 89 -10.85 -20.50 1.69
C LEU A 89 -11.47 -19.17 2.09
N LEU A 90 -11.92 -18.34 1.15
CA LEU A 90 -12.54 -17.05 1.44
C LEU A 90 -13.84 -17.19 2.25
N ASN A 91 -14.55 -18.31 2.09
CA ASN A 91 -15.78 -18.60 2.84
C ASN A 91 -15.55 -19.28 4.20
N LYS A 92 -14.32 -19.75 4.48
CA LYS A 92 -13.96 -20.36 5.77
C LYS A 92 -14.13 -19.33 6.90
N VAL A 93 -14.85 -19.72 7.96
CA VAL A 93 -15.00 -18.90 9.17
C VAL A 93 -13.83 -19.20 10.12
N ILE A 94 -13.18 -18.17 10.60
CA ILE A 94 -12.16 -18.22 11.65
C ILE A 94 -12.77 -17.73 12.95
N THR A 95 -12.73 -18.55 13.99
CA THR A 95 -13.03 -18.15 15.36
C THR A 95 -11.76 -17.70 16.05
N TYR A 96 -11.87 -16.71 16.88
CA TYR A 96 -10.77 -16.10 17.65
C TYR A 96 -11.32 -15.53 18.96
N THR A 97 -10.44 -15.14 19.86
CA THR A 97 -10.81 -14.69 21.20
C THR A 97 -10.61 -13.17 21.36
N LYS A 98 -11.26 -12.62 22.41
CA LYS A 98 -10.95 -11.25 22.86
C LYS A 98 -9.47 -11.06 23.14
N SER A 99 -8.79 -12.07 23.69
CA SER A 99 -7.34 -12.04 23.94
C SER A 99 -6.52 -11.91 22.66
N ASP A 100 -6.95 -12.50 21.53
CA ASP A 100 -6.27 -12.32 20.23
C ASP A 100 -6.38 -10.85 19.77
N VAL A 101 -7.56 -10.23 19.96
CA VAL A 101 -7.79 -8.82 19.64
C VAL A 101 -6.92 -7.92 20.51
N ASP A 102 -6.93 -8.13 21.82
CA ASP A 102 -6.18 -7.30 22.78
C ASP A 102 -4.66 -7.37 22.53
N LYS A 103 -4.13 -8.56 22.25
CA LYS A 103 -2.71 -8.76 21.92
C LYS A 103 -2.30 -8.10 20.60
N SER A 104 -3.21 -7.94 19.66
CA SER A 104 -2.94 -7.27 18.37
C SER A 104 -2.86 -5.75 18.48
N GLY A 105 -3.31 -5.18 19.60
CA GLY A 105 -3.30 -3.75 19.90
C GLY A 105 -4.35 -2.91 19.18
N TYR A 106 -4.94 -3.38 18.08
CA TYR A 106 -5.94 -2.64 17.30
C TYR A 106 -6.84 -3.58 16.50
N GLY A 107 -8.11 -3.63 16.84
CA GLY A 107 -9.10 -4.53 16.22
C GLY A 107 -10.49 -3.90 16.12
N PRO A 108 -10.69 -2.82 15.34
CA PRO A 108 -11.97 -2.08 15.33
C PRO A 108 -13.14 -2.89 14.75
N ILE A 109 -12.86 -3.89 13.93
CA ILE A 109 -13.88 -4.77 13.35
C ILE A 109 -13.87 -6.12 14.07
N THR A 110 -12.68 -6.73 14.26
CA THR A 110 -12.58 -8.02 14.96
C THR A 110 -13.00 -7.92 16.43
N GLY A 111 -12.87 -6.75 17.06
CA GLY A 111 -13.28 -6.51 18.45
C GLY A 111 -14.79 -6.32 18.64
N LYS A 112 -15.60 -6.27 17.58
CA LYS A 112 -17.06 -6.13 17.71
C LYS A 112 -17.67 -7.38 18.35
N PRO A 113 -18.67 -7.23 19.27
CA PRO A 113 -19.27 -8.35 19.99
C PRO A 113 -19.80 -9.45 19.07
N GLU A 114 -20.46 -9.09 17.98
CA GLU A 114 -20.99 -10.03 16.99
C GLU A 114 -19.90 -10.86 16.30
N ASN A 115 -18.76 -10.25 16.03
CA ASN A 115 -17.63 -10.93 15.38
C ASN A 115 -16.85 -11.83 16.35
N LEU A 116 -16.76 -11.42 17.61
CA LEU A 116 -16.21 -12.25 18.69
C LEU A 116 -17.07 -13.50 18.96
N ALA A 117 -18.39 -13.35 18.89
CA ALA A 117 -19.32 -14.45 19.16
C ALA A 117 -19.38 -15.47 18.01
N ASN A 118 -19.31 -15.01 16.75
CA ASN A 118 -19.59 -15.84 15.58
C ASN A 118 -18.32 -16.18 14.77
N GLY A 119 -17.18 -15.55 15.04
CA GLY A 119 -16.02 -15.56 14.14
C GLY A 119 -16.27 -14.72 12.88
N MET A 120 -15.30 -14.71 11.98
CA MET A 120 -15.37 -13.98 10.71
C MET A 120 -14.91 -14.84 9.53
N LYS A 121 -15.56 -14.68 8.38
CA LYS A 121 -15.06 -15.27 7.13
C LYS A 121 -13.70 -14.68 6.79
N ILE A 122 -12.84 -15.46 6.15
CA ILE A 122 -11.53 -14.97 5.68
C ILE A 122 -11.69 -13.78 4.72
N SER A 123 -12.72 -13.78 3.87
CA SER A 123 -13.03 -12.61 3.02
C SER A 123 -13.30 -11.34 3.83
N ALA A 124 -14.06 -11.44 4.92
CA ALA A 124 -14.33 -10.31 5.83
C ALA A 124 -13.08 -9.87 6.60
N LEU A 125 -12.18 -10.81 6.96
CA LEU A 125 -10.88 -10.48 7.55
C LEU A 125 -9.98 -9.74 6.55
N CYS A 126 -9.97 -10.13 5.26
CA CYS A 126 -9.26 -9.41 4.20
C CYS A 126 -9.80 -7.98 4.03
N GLU A 127 -11.11 -7.81 4.03
CA GLU A 127 -11.74 -6.50 3.99
C GLU A 127 -11.37 -5.65 5.21
N ALA A 128 -11.54 -6.18 6.42
CA ALA A 128 -11.24 -5.46 7.67
C ALA A 128 -9.76 -5.03 7.76
N THR A 129 -8.84 -5.91 7.35
CA THR A 129 -7.40 -5.61 7.39
C THR A 129 -6.99 -4.50 6.41
N ILE A 130 -7.69 -4.36 5.28
CA ILE A 130 -7.42 -3.29 4.30
C ILE A 130 -8.17 -2.01 4.69
N THR A 131 -9.50 -2.08 4.82
CA THR A 131 -10.37 -0.89 4.95
C THR A 131 -10.22 -0.17 6.29
N TYR A 132 -9.99 -0.92 7.37
CA TYR A 132 -9.88 -0.37 8.73
C TYR A 132 -8.50 -0.57 9.35
N SER A 133 -7.60 -1.20 8.61
CA SER A 133 -6.26 -1.55 9.13
C SER A 133 -6.29 -2.43 10.40
N ASP A 134 -7.30 -3.29 10.55
CA ASP A 134 -7.48 -4.18 11.69
C ASP A 134 -6.28 -5.13 11.85
N ASN A 135 -5.59 -5.02 12.99
CA ASN A 135 -4.36 -5.79 13.26
C ASN A 135 -4.67 -7.24 13.61
N CYS A 136 -5.76 -7.49 14.34
CA CYS A 136 -6.16 -8.84 14.67
C CYS A 136 -6.55 -9.60 13.39
N ALA A 137 -7.32 -8.98 12.50
CA ALA A 137 -7.61 -9.55 11.19
C ALA A 137 -6.31 -9.88 10.43
N ALA A 138 -5.34 -8.96 10.41
CA ALA A 138 -4.05 -9.20 9.78
C ALA A 138 -3.32 -10.41 10.40
N ASN A 139 -3.24 -10.51 11.72
CA ASN A 139 -2.61 -11.64 12.40
C ASN A 139 -3.31 -12.98 12.11
N LEU A 140 -4.65 -12.99 12.00
CA LEU A 140 -5.40 -14.18 11.62
C LEU A 140 -5.09 -14.61 10.18
N LEU A 141 -4.99 -13.66 9.25
CA LEU A 141 -4.56 -13.94 7.88
C LEU A 141 -3.12 -14.45 7.82
N LEU A 142 -2.21 -13.84 8.59
CA LEU A 142 -0.82 -14.32 8.70
C LEU A 142 -0.76 -15.75 9.24
N LYS A 143 -1.56 -16.11 10.27
CA LYS A 143 -1.68 -17.50 10.75
C LYS A 143 -2.11 -18.45 9.62
N GLU A 144 -3.12 -18.08 8.83
CA GLU A 144 -3.60 -18.87 7.70
C GLU A 144 -2.54 -19.04 6.59
N LEU A 145 -1.65 -18.07 6.43
CA LEU A 145 -0.55 -18.08 5.46
C LEU A 145 0.71 -18.82 5.97
N GLY A 146 0.78 -19.16 7.26
CA GLY A 146 1.93 -19.83 7.88
C GLY A 146 2.96 -18.86 8.48
N GLY A 147 2.50 -17.72 9.00
CA GLY A 147 3.28 -16.74 9.75
C GLY A 147 3.77 -15.53 8.92
N PRO A 148 4.37 -14.53 9.59
CA PRO A 148 4.80 -13.27 8.96
C PRO A 148 5.70 -13.47 7.74
N THR A 149 6.66 -14.40 7.81
CA THR A 149 7.60 -14.65 6.70
C THR A 149 6.94 -15.14 5.41
N ALA A 150 5.66 -15.56 5.48
CA ALA A 150 4.88 -15.88 4.28
C ALA A 150 4.72 -14.67 3.36
N ILE A 151 4.66 -13.45 3.92
CA ILE A 151 4.61 -12.21 3.14
C ILE A 151 5.91 -12.02 2.34
N SER A 152 7.06 -12.26 2.97
CA SER A 152 8.35 -12.20 2.28
C SER A 152 8.41 -13.22 1.14
N ARG A 153 7.99 -14.48 1.38
CA ARG A 153 7.95 -15.52 0.33
C ARG A 153 6.99 -15.16 -0.80
N PHE A 154 5.80 -14.65 -0.47
CA PHE A 154 4.84 -14.22 -1.47
C PHE A 154 5.39 -13.06 -2.30
N SER A 155 5.99 -12.04 -1.68
CA SER A 155 6.63 -10.92 -2.37
C SER A 155 7.69 -11.42 -3.36
N ARG A 156 8.57 -12.36 -2.96
CA ARG A 156 9.56 -12.98 -3.88
C ARG A 156 8.89 -13.63 -5.08
N SER A 157 7.78 -14.34 -4.86
CA SER A 157 7.04 -15.06 -5.91
C SER A 157 6.37 -14.15 -6.94
N ILE A 158 6.19 -12.87 -6.62
CA ILE A 158 5.68 -11.84 -7.55
C ILE A 158 6.79 -10.91 -8.06
N GLY A 159 8.06 -11.24 -7.80
CA GLY A 159 9.22 -10.49 -8.29
C GLY A 159 9.63 -9.29 -7.45
N ASP A 160 9.32 -9.27 -6.15
CA ASP A 160 9.80 -8.28 -5.18
C ASP A 160 10.88 -8.90 -4.29
N PRO A 161 12.17 -8.61 -4.53
CA PRO A 161 13.27 -9.16 -3.75
C PRO A 161 13.53 -8.39 -2.43
N VAL A 162 12.84 -7.30 -2.17
CA VAL A 162 13.15 -6.37 -1.08
C VAL A 162 12.21 -6.52 0.11
N THR A 163 10.90 -6.47 -0.12
CA THR A 163 9.89 -6.49 0.96
C THR A 163 10.03 -7.71 1.86
N ARG A 164 10.12 -7.47 3.18
CA ARG A 164 10.19 -8.54 4.17
C ARG A 164 9.33 -8.22 5.40
N LEU A 165 8.65 -9.23 5.91
CA LEU A 165 7.90 -9.21 7.15
C LEU A 165 8.44 -10.31 8.06
N ASP A 166 8.79 -9.95 9.29
CA ASP A 166 9.43 -10.86 10.24
C ASP A 166 8.57 -11.03 11.51
N ARG A 167 7.84 -10.00 11.91
CA ARG A 167 7.09 -9.92 13.16
C ARG A 167 5.60 -9.83 12.95
N TRP A 168 4.87 -10.05 14.02
CA TRP A 168 3.41 -9.93 14.09
C TRP A 168 2.99 -8.48 14.40
N GLU A 169 1.71 -8.17 14.24
CA GLU A 169 1.11 -6.99 14.85
C GLU A 169 0.99 -7.21 16.37
N PRO A 170 1.30 -6.20 17.22
CA PRO A 170 1.68 -4.84 16.82
C PRO A 170 3.20 -4.59 16.73
N GLU A 171 4.07 -5.58 17.06
CA GLU A 171 5.53 -5.40 17.22
C GLU A 171 6.21 -4.92 15.92
N LEU A 172 5.68 -5.27 14.75
CA LEU A 172 6.24 -4.85 13.47
C LEU A 172 6.23 -3.33 13.26
N ASN A 173 5.44 -2.59 14.06
CA ASN A 173 5.29 -1.13 13.96
C ASN A 173 6.30 -0.34 14.84
N SER A 174 7.21 -1.02 15.53
CA SER A 174 8.23 -0.35 16.37
C SER A 174 9.21 0.53 15.57
N ALA A 175 9.37 0.27 14.28
CA ALA A 175 9.97 1.14 13.26
C ALA A 175 11.36 1.72 13.64
N GLU A 176 12.17 1.02 14.43
CA GLU A 176 13.44 1.52 14.95
C GLU A 176 14.40 1.89 13.81
N PRO A 177 15.06 3.07 13.91
CA PRO A 177 16.03 3.50 12.91
C PRO A 177 17.15 2.47 12.68
N GLY A 178 17.48 2.20 11.42
CA GLY A 178 18.52 1.25 11.04
C GLY A 178 18.13 -0.22 11.10
N ARG A 179 16.93 -0.57 11.60
CA ARG A 179 16.44 -1.94 11.56
C ARG A 179 16.04 -2.33 10.13
N VAL A 180 16.37 -3.55 9.72
CA VAL A 180 16.03 -4.07 8.39
C VAL A 180 14.82 -5.02 8.39
N THR A 181 14.36 -5.46 9.59
CA THR A 181 13.14 -6.27 9.74
C THR A 181 11.90 -5.43 9.48
N ASP A 182 10.87 -6.04 8.88
CA ASP A 182 9.57 -5.43 8.59
C ASP A 182 9.67 -4.18 7.70
N THR A 183 10.57 -4.26 6.71
CA THR A 183 10.86 -3.14 5.81
C THR A 183 10.54 -3.45 4.34
N THR A 184 10.39 -2.39 3.60
CA THR A 184 10.30 -2.38 2.13
C THR A 184 10.98 -1.12 1.60
N SER A 185 11.10 -0.99 0.27
CA SER A 185 11.43 0.30 -0.37
C SER A 185 10.19 0.86 -1.09
N PRO A 186 10.10 2.18 -1.29
CA PRO A 186 9.00 2.80 -2.05
C PRO A 186 8.79 2.13 -3.42
N ARG A 187 9.87 1.85 -4.15
CA ARG A 187 9.81 1.16 -5.44
C ARG A 187 9.30 -0.27 -5.31
N ALA A 188 9.82 -1.04 -4.37
CA ALA A 188 9.48 -2.44 -4.23
C ALA A 188 8.00 -2.62 -3.92
N ILE A 189 7.48 -1.89 -2.92
CA ILE A 189 6.07 -2.00 -2.53
C ILE A 189 5.14 -1.40 -3.59
N GLY A 190 5.51 -0.27 -4.21
CA GLY A 190 4.73 0.31 -5.30
C GLY A 190 4.61 -0.64 -6.49
N GLN A 191 5.71 -1.26 -6.91
CA GLN A 191 5.69 -2.28 -7.97
C GLN A 191 4.91 -3.54 -7.57
N SER A 192 4.97 -3.97 -6.31
CA SER A 192 4.16 -5.08 -5.81
C SER A 192 2.67 -4.77 -5.92
N TYR A 193 2.23 -3.58 -5.51
CA TYR A 193 0.85 -3.14 -5.71
C TYR A 193 0.46 -3.10 -7.19
N ALA A 194 1.32 -2.55 -8.06
CA ALA A 194 1.05 -2.56 -9.51
C ALA A 194 0.84 -3.97 -10.06
N ARG A 195 1.72 -4.93 -9.70
CA ARG A 195 1.61 -6.32 -10.16
C ARG A 195 0.34 -7.02 -9.67
N LEU A 196 -0.11 -6.69 -8.43
CA LEU A 196 -1.29 -7.28 -7.82
C LEU A 196 -2.61 -6.67 -8.33
N THR A 197 -2.61 -5.39 -8.70
CA THR A 197 -3.83 -4.67 -9.05
C THR A 197 -4.00 -4.40 -10.55
N LEU A 198 -2.90 -4.25 -11.29
CA LEU A 198 -2.89 -3.88 -12.71
C LEU A 198 -2.21 -4.94 -13.59
N GLY A 199 -1.38 -5.81 -12.98
CA GLY A 199 -0.60 -6.84 -13.66
C GLY A 199 -1.27 -8.23 -13.60
N HIS A 200 -0.44 -9.27 -13.70
CA HIS A 200 -0.85 -10.68 -13.78
C HIS A 200 -0.46 -11.51 -12.55
N ALA A 201 -0.13 -10.86 -11.42
CA ALA A 201 0.22 -11.60 -10.20
C ALA A 201 -1.00 -12.25 -9.53
N LEU A 202 -2.20 -11.75 -9.82
CA LEU A 202 -3.50 -12.33 -9.52
C LEU A 202 -4.31 -12.52 -10.81
N ASN A 203 -5.32 -13.38 -10.79
CA ASN A 203 -6.33 -13.40 -11.85
C ASN A 203 -7.19 -12.12 -11.80
N SER A 204 -8.01 -11.87 -12.84
CA SER A 204 -8.78 -10.63 -12.95
C SER A 204 -9.77 -10.44 -11.80
N ASN A 205 -10.49 -11.48 -11.39
CA ASN A 205 -11.49 -11.39 -10.32
C ASN A 205 -10.83 -11.05 -8.97
N ASP A 206 -9.72 -11.70 -8.65
CA ASP A 206 -8.96 -11.46 -7.42
C ASP A 206 -8.35 -10.05 -7.42
N SER A 207 -7.81 -9.62 -8.56
CA SER A 207 -7.28 -8.27 -8.71
C SER A 207 -8.38 -7.21 -8.55
N ASP A 208 -9.57 -7.43 -9.12
CA ASP A 208 -10.72 -6.54 -8.98
C ASP A 208 -11.22 -6.50 -7.53
N GLN A 209 -11.25 -7.64 -6.85
CA GLN A 209 -11.63 -7.71 -5.45
C GLN A 209 -10.62 -6.96 -4.56
N LEU A 210 -9.31 -7.12 -4.81
CA LEU A 210 -8.27 -6.39 -4.08
C LEU A 210 -8.42 -4.87 -4.26
N VAL A 211 -8.63 -4.41 -5.50
CA VAL A 211 -8.84 -2.99 -5.78
C VAL A 211 -10.12 -2.46 -5.13
N LYS A 212 -11.19 -3.25 -5.11
CA LYS A 212 -12.43 -2.89 -4.41
C LYS A 212 -12.17 -2.62 -2.92
N TRP A 213 -11.41 -3.48 -2.23
CA TRP A 213 -11.05 -3.26 -0.83
C TRP A 213 -10.15 -2.05 -0.64
N LEU A 214 -9.17 -1.83 -1.53
CA LEU A 214 -8.30 -0.65 -1.48
C LEU A 214 -9.07 0.66 -1.67
N LEU A 215 -10.03 0.70 -2.61
CA LEU A 215 -10.91 1.86 -2.84
C LEU A 215 -11.83 2.15 -1.65
N ALA A 216 -12.16 1.13 -0.84
CA ALA A 216 -12.98 1.25 0.35
C ALA A 216 -12.17 1.62 1.62
N ASN A 217 -10.85 1.84 1.51
CA ASN A 217 -10.03 2.23 2.66
C ASN A 217 -10.54 3.51 3.31
N THR A 218 -10.62 3.50 4.65
CA THR A 218 -11.12 4.62 5.46
C THR A 218 -10.01 5.39 6.18
N THR A 219 -8.75 4.91 6.11
CA THR A 219 -7.66 5.41 6.95
C THR A 219 -6.74 6.42 6.24
N GLY A 220 -6.90 6.62 4.93
CA GLY A 220 -5.99 7.44 4.10
C GLY A 220 -6.49 8.85 3.76
N GLY A 221 -7.65 9.27 4.26
CA GLY A 221 -8.32 10.52 3.83
C GLY A 221 -7.47 11.79 3.92
N ASN A 222 -6.61 11.89 4.94
CA ASN A 222 -5.73 13.06 5.16
C ASN A 222 -4.30 12.87 4.61
N ARG A 223 -4.01 11.73 3.95
CA ARG A 223 -2.67 11.41 3.43
C ARG A 223 -2.59 11.69 1.93
N VAL A 224 -2.13 10.73 1.14
CA VAL A 224 -2.00 10.91 -0.32
C VAL A 224 -3.32 11.37 -0.94
N ARG A 225 -4.48 10.81 -0.51
CA ARG A 225 -5.80 11.24 -0.98
C ARG A 225 -6.01 12.76 -0.92
N ALA A 226 -5.57 13.41 0.17
CA ALA A 226 -5.77 14.84 0.37
C ALA A 226 -4.99 15.72 -0.62
N GLY A 227 -3.88 15.21 -1.18
CA GLY A 227 -3.08 15.93 -2.17
C GLY A 227 -3.38 15.57 -3.63
N LEU A 228 -4.26 14.59 -3.87
CA LEU A 228 -4.66 14.23 -5.23
C LEU A 228 -5.86 15.07 -5.71
N PRO A 229 -5.98 15.35 -7.02
CA PRO A 229 -7.17 15.98 -7.57
C PRO A 229 -8.45 15.24 -7.15
N ALA A 230 -9.51 15.99 -6.81
CA ALA A 230 -10.75 15.43 -6.27
C ALA A 230 -11.42 14.41 -7.23
N ALA A 231 -11.26 14.61 -8.53
CA ALA A 231 -11.81 13.72 -9.55
C ALA A 231 -11.09 12.37 -9.69
N TRP A 232 -9.89 12.22 -9.11
CA TRP A 232 -9.15 10.96 -9.19
C TRP A 232 -9.69 9.95 -8.18
N GLY A 233 -9.96 8.72 -8.62
CA GLY A 233 -10.12 7.60 -7.70
C GLY A 233 -8.79 7.31 -6.99
N TRP A 234 -8.84 6.88 -5.72
CA TRP A 234 -7.65 6.48 -4.96
C TRP A 234 -7.95 5.22 -4.17
N GLY A 235 -7.25 4.14 -4.47
CA GLY A 235 -7.32 2.88 -3.74
C GLY A 235 -6.00 2.62 -3.04
N ASP A 236 -5.99 2.59 -1.69
CA ASP A 236 -4.76 2.63 -0.92
C ASP A 236 -4.74 1.71 0.30
N LYS A 237 -3.55 1.56 0.85
CA LYS A 237 -3.32 1.06 2.19
C LYS A 237 -2.32 1.92 2.92
N THR A 238 -2.73 2.43 4.06
CA THR A 238 -1.87 3.21 4.96
C THR A 238 -0.99 2.35 5.84
N GLY A 239 0.07 2.94 6.37
CA GLY A 239 0.90 2.37 7.43
C GLY A 239 1.27 3.44 8.46
N THR A 240 1.26 3.09 9.75
CA THR A 240 1.63 3.97 10.85
C THR A 240 2.42 3.18 11.89
N GLY A 241 3.48 3.77 12.41
CA GLY A 241 4.32 3.16 13.42
C GLY A 241 5.04 4.19 14.27
N ASP A 242 5.87 3.71 15.17
CA ASP A 242 6.76 4.55 15.96
C ASP A 242 7.68 5.39 15.06
N TYR A 243 8.40 6.33 15.63
CA TYR A 243 9.27 7.29 14.91
C TYR A 243 8.50 8.11 13.86
N SER A 244 7.25 8.47 14.19
CA SER A 244 6.34 9.19 13.26
C SER A 244 6.26 8.55 11.88
N THR A 245 6.46 7.22 11.81
CA THR A 245 6.38 6.50 10.54
C THR A 245 4.98 6.66 9.97
N THR A 246 4.92 7.24 8.78
CA THR A 246 3.66 7.56 8.09
C THR A 246 3.80 7.14 6.63
N ASN A 247 3.01 6.18 6.23
CA ASN A 247 3.07 5.58 4.91
C ASN A 247 1.70 5.61 4.24
N ASP A 248 1.70 5.68 2.91
CA ASP A 248 0.52 5.49 2.09
C ASP A 248 0.94 4.95 0.71
N VAL A 249 0.34 3.84 0.31
CA VAL A 249 0.68 3.14 -0.93
C VAL A 249 -0.60 2.75 -1.65
N GLY A 250 -0.69 3.09 -2.93
CA GLY A 250 -1.92 2.81 -3.67
C GLY A 250 -1.84 3.08 -5.16
N ILE A 251 -3.03 3.02 -5.77
CA ILE A 251 -3.25 3.26 -7.19
C ILE A 251 -4.24 4.42 -7.34
N ALA A 252 -3.82 5.45 -8.04
CA ALA A 252 -4.69 6.53 -8.48
C ALA A 252 -5.31 6.19 -9.84
N PHE A 253 -6.57 6.55 -10.01
CA PHE A 253 -7.36 6.35 -11.23
C PHE A 253 -7.82 7.72 -11.78
N PRO A 254 -6.96 8.43 -12.54
CA PRO A 254 -7.34 9.67 -13.19
C PRO A 254 -8.42 9.41 -14.25
N PRO A 255 -9.44 10.28 -14.40
CA PRO A 255 -10.46 10.11 -15.45
C PRO A 255 -9.84 10.12 -16.85
N GLY A 256 -10.20 9.11 -17.67
CA GLY A 256 -9.76 9.03 -19.08
C GLY A 256 -8.26 8.77 -19.29
N ARG A 257 -7.52 8.42 -18.25
CA ARG A 257 -6.08 8.17 -18.31
C ARG A 257 -5.71 6.81 -17.69
N ALA A 258 -4.51 6.35 -17.99
CA ALA A 258 -3.95 5.16 -17.35
C ALA A 258 -3.75 5.38 -15.84
N PRO A 259 -3.85 4.31 -15.03
CA PRO A 259 -3.62 4.38 -13.60
C PRO A 259 -2.20 4.87 -13.25
N ILE A 260 -2.07 5.50 -12.08
CA ILE A 260 -0.80 5.95 -11.53
C ILE A 260 -0.56 5.20 -10.22
N VAL A 261 0.59 4.54 -10.12
CA VAL A 261 1.05 3.90 -8.87
C VAL A 261 1.75 4.94 -8.03
N ILE A 262 1.41 5.04 -6.75
CA ILE A 262 2.05 5.98 -5.83
C ILE A 262 2.39 5.26 -4.53
N ALA A 263 3.64 5.32 -4.10
CA ALA A 263 4.10 4.87 -2.80
C ALA A 263 4.86 6.01 -2.12
N VAL A 264 4.36 6.45 -0.97
CA VAL A 264 4.98 7.46 -0.12
C VAL A 264 5.23 6.86 1.25
N LEU A 265 6.49 6.77 1.63
CA LEU A 265 6.93 6.24 2.92
C LEU A 265 7.72 7.32 3.66
N SER A 266 7.46 7.52 4.94
CA SER A 266 8.21 8.50 5.73
C SER A 266 8.46 8.01 7.15
N THR A 267 9.54 8.53 7.78
CA THR A 267 9.88 8.27 9.18
C THR A 267 10.73 9.42 9.73
N LYS A 268 10.76 9.59 11.07
CA LYS A 268 11.53 10.61 11.78
C LYS A 268 12.35 9.95 12.89
N LYS A 269 13.67 9.95 12.78
CA LYS A 269 14.56 9.26 13.73
C LYS A 269 14.53 9.84 15.17
N ASP A 270 14.15 11.10 15.31
CA ASP A 270 14.24 11.84 16.58
C ASP A 270 12.90 11.91 17.32
N THR A 271 11.86 11.21 16.87
CA THR A 271 10.50 11.23 17.47
C THR A 271 9.96 9.83 17.73
N PRO A 272 10.54 9.07 18.67
CA PRO A 272 10.19 7.66 18.89
C PRO A 272 8.69 7.39 19.07
N LYS A 273 7.98 8.31 19.73
CA LYS A 273 6.53 8.23 19.99
C LYS A 273 5.74 9.38 19.35
N GLY A 274 6.26 9.92 18.25
CA GLY A 274 5.57 10.97 17.49
C GLY A 274 4.36 10.45 16.74
N GLY A 275 3.38 11.35 16.53
CA GLY A 275 2.20 11.07 15.71
C GLY A 275 2.50 11.01 14.20
N ALA A 276 1.53 10.58 13.42
CA ALA A 276 1.61 10.54 11.97
C ALA A 276 1.76 11.96 11.37
N ASP A 277 2.63 12.09 10.37
CA ASP A 277 2.82 13.34 9.61
C ASP A 277 2.02 13.27 8.29
N GLU A 278 0.69 13.32 8.42
CA GLU A 278 -0.21 13.23 7.27
C GLU A 278 -0.05 14.42 6.29
N PRO A 279 0.19 15.68 6.75
CA PRO A 279 0.45 16.80 5.85
C PRO A 279 1.67 16.62 4.94
N LEU A 280 2.72 15.92 5.39
CA LEU A 280 3.88 15.60 4.55
C LEU A 280 3.46 14.74 3.35
N LEU A 281 2.61 13.74 3.60
CA LEU A 281 2.14 12.84 2.54
C LEU A 281 1.21 13.56 1.56
N ALA A 282 0.31 14.40 2.06
CA ALA A 282 -0.59 15.21 1.23
C ALA A 282 0.19 16.14 0.29
N LYS A 283 1.14 16.93 0.82
CA LYS A 283 1.99 17.81 0.02
C LYS A 283 2.85 17.04 -0.98
N THR A 284 3.34 15.86 -0.60
CA THR A 284 4.07 14.98 -1.53
C THR A 284 3.18 14.54 -2.68
N ALA A 285 1.92 14.18 -2.41
CA ALA A 285 0.96 13.77 -3.43
C ALA A 285 0.61 14.91 -4.39
N GLU A 286 0.49 16.15 -3.91
CA GLU A 286 0.31 17.34 -4.77
C GLU A 286 1.46 17.49 -5.78
N LEU A 287 2.71 17.35 -5.33
CA LEU A 287 3.89 17.42 -6.20
C LEU A 287 3.93 16.28 -7.22
N VAL A 288 3.55 15.07 -6.79
CA VAL A 288 3.47 13.89 -7.68
C VAL A 288 2.37 14.10 -8.72
N ALA A 289 1.17 14.49 -8.32
CA ALA A 289 0.05 14.73 -9.23
C ALA A 289 0.38 15.80 -10.27
N ALA A 290 0.96 16.94 -9.84
CA ALA A 290 1.39 18.01 -10.75
C ALA A 290 2.47 17.55 -11.74
N SER A 291 3.24 16.51 -11.43
CA SER A 291 4.28 15.99 -12.32
C SER A 291 3.72 15.14 -13.45
N PHE A 292 2.50 14.63 -13.29
CA PHE A 292 1.81 13.78 -14.26
C PHE A 292 0.64 14.47 -14.95
N SER A 293 0.37 15.73 -14.60
CA SER A 293 -0.65 16.58 -15.25
C SER A 293 -0.22 17.03 -16.64
#